data_546ddc6311fdeedb2059c12fc3ae64a1
#
_entry.id   546ddc6311fdeedb2059c12fc3ae64a1
#
_cell.length_a   1.000
_cell.length_b   1.000
_cell.length_c   1.000
_cell.angle_alpha   90.00
_cell.angle_beta   90.00
_cell.angle_gamma   90.00
#
_symmetry.space_group_name_H-M   'P 1'
#
loop_
_entity.id
_entity.type
_entity.pdbx_description
1 polymer ?
#
loop_
_entity_poly.entity_id
_entity_poly.type
_entity_poly.pdbx_seq_one_letter_code
_entity_poly.pdbx_strand_id
1 'polypeptide(L)'
;MEDIDYARYDRIRPLRWTGDALEVLDQRHLPFQVDYLVHRDGAGVAEAIRSLAVRGAPAIGIAAAWGVVLAARDVEAANGAEAADRLAPAFEQLNAARPTAVNLAWALARMRRALDGAGPDWRGRLEREAHAIADEDLAANRRMGAMGAALIEPGSGVLTHCNTGSLATAGFGTALGVIRAGVAAGKIDAVFAGETRPWLQGARLTAWELQQDGIDATLIADAAASHLMRAGKVQWVIVGADRICANGDVANKIGTYQLAIAARHHGVRFMVAAPSSTVDMDTPSGDLIHIEERDPAELFGVGAVRTAAPDIGAWNPVFDVTPHELVDALVTELGVIERPDGARMRAAFG
;
A
#
# COMPACT_ATOMS: atom_id res chain seq x y z
N MET A 1 -6.06 -11.47 -22.86
CA MET A 1 -5.03 -11.75 -21.86
C MET A 1 -5.26 -13.17 -21.41
N GLU A 2 -4.26 -14.03 -21.52
CA GLU A 2 -4.30 -15.37 -20.93
C GLU A 2 -4.61 -15.24 -19.44
N ASP A 3 -5.39 -16.19 -18.90
CA ASP A 3 -5.82 -16.15 -17.51
C ASP A 3 -4.60 -16.23 -16.58
N ILE A 4 -4.41 -15.21 -15.76
CA ILE A 4 -3.35 -15.20 -14.72
C ILE A 4 -3.69 -16.32 -13.73
N ASP A 5 -2.72 -17.19 -13.45
CA ASP A 5 -2.86 -18.19 -12.41
C ASP A 5 -2.81 -17.53 -11.00
N TYR A 6 -3.95 -17.05 -10.56
CA TYR A 6 -4.08 -16.45 -9.22
C TYR A 6 -3.80 -17.47 -8.10
N ALA A 7 -3.96 -18.77 -8.33
CA ALA A 7 -3.60 -19.77 -7.34
C ALA A 7 -2.09 -19.80 -7.07
N ARG A 8 -1.29 -19.39 -8.05
CA ARG A 8 0.17 -19.25 -7.91
C ARG A 8 0.56 -17.89 -7.33
N TYR A 9 -0.01 -16.79 -7.83
CA TYR A 9 0.48 -15.42 -7.59
C TYR A 9 -0.35 -14.61 -6.59
N ASP A 10 -1.38 -15.20 -5.96
CA ASP A 10 -2.28 -14.49 -5.04
C ASP A 10 -2.63 -15.35 -3.80
N ARG A 11 -1.61 -15.96 -3.18
CA ARG A 11 -1.80 -16.86 -2.01
C ARG A 11 -1.69 -16.18 -0.66
N ILE A 12 -1.00 -15.03 -0.60
CA ILE A 12 -0.74 -14.34 0.65
C ILE A 12 -1.96 -13.51 1.03
N ARG A 13 -2.44 -13.68 2.27
CA ARG A 13 -3.51 -12.89 2.87
C ARG A 13 -3.00 -12.31 4.19
N PRO A 14 -2.66 -11.00 4.23
CA PRO A 14 -2.17 -10.38 5.46
C PRO A 14 -3.27 -10.23 6.51
N LEU A 15 -4.52 -10.20 6.08
CA LEU A 15 -5.70 -10.07 6.92
C LEU A 15 -6.67 -11.21 6.63
N ARG A 16 -7.17 -11.88 7.68
CA ARG A 16 -8.14 -12.96 7.58
C ARG A 16 -9.24 -12.75 8.59
N TRP A 17 -10.47 -12.63 8.12
CA TRP A 17 -11.64 -12.58 8.96
C TRP A 17 -12.12 -14.01 9.27
N THR A 18 -12.26 -14.35 10.54
CA THR A 18 -12.68 -15.69 10.97
C THR A 18 -14.15 -15.76 11.39
N GLY A 19 -14.91 -14.66 11.24
CA GLY A 19 -16.29 -14.51 11.73
C GLY A 19 -16.34 -13.97 13.16
N ASP A 20 -15.31 -14.16 13.98
CA ASP A 20 -15.24 -13.66 15.35
C ASP A 20 -13.94 -12.94 15.72
N ALA A 21 -12.96 -12.93 14.85
CA ALA A 21 -11.68 -12.26 15.05
C ALA A 21 -11.07 -11.82 13.72
N LEU A 22 -10.15 -10.87 13.79
CA LEU A 22 -9.27 -10.52 12.70
C LEU A 22 -7.89 -11.12 12.97
N GLU A 23 -7.45 -12.04 12.10
CA GLU A 23 -6.08 -12.52 12.08
C GLU A 23 -5.23 -11.58 11.23
N VAL A 24 -4.15 -11.07 11.80
CA VAL A 24 -3.22 -10.14 11.18
C VAL A 24 -1.85 -10.81 11.07
N LEU A 25 -1.34 -10.97 9.86
CA LEU A 25 0.03 -11.44 9.63
C LEU A 25 1.02 -10.41 10.18
N ASP A 26 1.81 -10.79 11.18
CA ASP A 26 2.78 -9.89 11.81
C ASP A 26 3.97 -9.62 10.91
N GLN A 27 3.92 -8.50 10.18
CA GLN A 27 4.95 -8.11 9.22
C GLN A 27 6.26 -7.63 9.88
N ARG A 28 6.29 -7.47 11.19
CA ARG A 28 7.50 -7.07 11.93
C ARG A 28 8.51 -8.21 11.99
N HIS A 29 8.03 -9.45 11.98
CA HIS A 29 8.85 -10.65 12.09
C HIS A 29 9.23 -11.27 10.75
N LEU A 30 8.56 -10.89 9.65
CA LEU A 30 8.94 -11.32 8.31
C LEU A 30 10.36 -10.84 7.94
N PRO A 31 11.13 -11.63 7.18
CA PRO A 31 10.80 -12.91 6.55
C PRO A 31 11.03 -14.14 7.43
N PHE A 32 11.53 -14.00 8.65
CA PHE A 32 12.05 -15.11 9.45
C PHE A 32 10.96 -15.87 10.22
N GLN A 33 9.84 -15.20 10.55
CA GLN A 33 8.69 -15.80 11.23
C GLN A 33 7.40 -15.39 10.52
N VAL A 34 6.49 -16.36 10.36
CA VAL A 34 5.20 -16.18 9.69
C VAL A 34 4.10 -16.46 10.72
N ASP A 35 3.81 -15.47 11.54
CA ASP A 35 2.86 -15.57 12.63
C ASP A 35 1.63 -14.69 12.38
N TYR A 36 0.46 -15.15 12.82
CA TYR A 36 -0.76 -14.38 12.79
C TYR A 36 -1.17 -13.97 14.21
N LEU A 37 -1.33 -12.67 14.41
CA LEU A 37 -1.90 -12.10 15.63
C LEU A 37 -3.42 -12.16 15.53
N VAL A 38 -4.08 -12.61 16.59
CA VAL A 38 -5.55 -12.72 16.64
C VAL A 38 -6.12 -11.57 17.45
N HIS A 39 -6.85 -10.67 16.80
CA HIS A 39 -7.50 -9.51 17.43
C HIS A 39 -9.01 -9.75 17.52
N ARG A 40 -9.58 -9.53 18.72
CA ARG A 40 -11.00 -9.72 19.02
C ARG A 40 -11.72 -8.41 19.37
N ASP A 41 -11.02 -7.30 19.35
CA ASP A 41 -11.55 -5.96 19.63
C ASP A 41 -10.88 -4.89 18.74
N GLY A 42 -11.50 -3.72 18.66
CA GLY A 42 -11.00 -2.61 17.82
C GLY A 42 -9.69 -2.01 18.35
N ALA A 43 -9.44 -2.06 19.65
CA ALA A 43 -8.23 -1.51 20.26
C ALA A 43 -6.99 -2.32 19.87
N GLY A 44 -7.10 -3.65 19.84
CA GLY A 44 -6.05 -4.55 19.37
C GLY A 44 -5.71 -4.31 17.88
N VAL A 45 -6.73 -4.05 17.06
CA VAL A 45 -6.51 -3.70 15.64
C VAL A 45 -5.82 -2.34 15.52
N ALA A 46 -6.23 -1.33 16.27
CA ALA A 46 -5.57 -0.02 16.29
C ALA A 46 -4.09 -0.15 16.71
N GLU A 47 -3.78 -1.02 17.67
CA GLU A 47 -2.39 -1.29 18.07
C GLU A 47 -1.61 -2.03 16.98
N ALA A 48 -2.21 -2.99 16.27
CA ALA A 48 -1.58 -3.67 15.15
C ALA A 48 -1.19 -2.70 14.02
N ILE A 49 -2.03 -1.69 13.75
CA ILE A 49 -1.76 -0.62 12.78
C ILE A 49 -0.63 0.29 13.30
N ARG A 50 -0.70 0.73 14.56
CA ARG A 50 0.29 1.63 15.17
C ARG A 50 1.68 1.01 15.24
N SER A 51 1.76 -0.25 15.64
CA SER A 51 3.01 -1.00 15.79
C SER A 51 3.59 -1.52 14.49
N LEU A 52 2.95 -1.25 13.35
CA LEU A 52 3.32 -1.76 12.03
C LEU A 52 3.26 -3.30 11.90
N ALA A 53 2.51 -3.99 12.75
CA ALA A 53 2.20 -5.39 12.55
C ALA A 53 1.44 -5.58 11.22
N VAL A 54 0.55 -4.64 10.89
CA VAL A 54 -0.01 -4.42 9.55
C VAL A 54 0.40 -3.03 9.04
N ARG A 55 0.78 -2.93 7.77
CA ARG A 55 1.22 -1.70 7.11
C ARG A 55 0.86 -1.71 5.62
N GLY A 56 0.95 -0.55 4.96
CA GLY A 56 0.52 -0.33 3.58
C GLY A 56 -0.87 0.31 3.53
N ALA A 57 -1.01 1.32 2.68
CA ALA A 57 -2.19 2.19 2.68
C ALA A 57 -3.52 1.44 2.57
N PRO A 58 -3.75 0.50 1.60
CA PRO A 58 -5.00 -0.25 1.56
C PRO A 58 -5.18 -1.21 2.75
N ALA A 59 -4.13 -1.96 3.14
CA ALA A 59 -4.25 -2.96 4.20
C ALA A 59 -4.65 -2.35 5.55
N ILE A 60 -4.12 -1.16 5.91
CA ILE A 60 -4.51 -0.49 7.16
C ILE A 60 -5.95 0.02 7.12
N GLY A 61 -6.46 0.42 5.95
CA GLY A 61 -7.86 0.77 5.77
C GLY A 61 -8.79 -0.43 5.97
N ILE A 62 -8.45 -1.57 5.36
CA ILE A 62 -9.18 -2.83 5.51
C ILE A 62 -9.15 -3.30 6.97
N ALA A 63 -7.97 -3.25 7.62
CA ALA A 63 -7.84 -3.60 9.03
C ALA A 63 -8.71 -2.71 9.92
N ALA A 64 -8.73 -1.38 9.65
CA ALA A 64 -9.55 -0.44 10.40
C ALA A 64 -11.05 -0.71 10.23
N ALA A 65 -11.52 -1.09 9.02
CA ALA A 65 -12.90 -1.48 8.80
C ALA A 65 -13.29 -2.68 9.66
N TRP A 66 -12.47 -3.72 9.70
CA TRP A 66 -12.66 -4.85 10.60
C TRP A 66 -12.55 -4.48 12.08
N GLY A 67 -11.68 -3.52 12.42
CA GLY A 67 -11.59 -2.96 13.77
C GLY A 67 -12.90 -2.33 14.24
N VAL A 68 -13.62 -1.64 13.34
CA VAL A 68 -14.97 -1.10 13.61
C VAL A 68 -15.98 -2.23 13.84
N VAL A 69 -15.95 -3.29 13.01
CA VAL A 69 -16.83 -4.46 13.18
C VAL A 69 -16.61 -5.12 14.53
N LEU A 70 -15.35 -5.30 14.95
CA LEU A 70 -15.02 -5.86 16.26
C LEU A 70 -15.50 -4.96 17.40
N ALA A 71 -15.27 -3.65 17.32
CA ALA A 71 -15.74 -2.69 18.32
C ALA A 71 -17.28 -2.65 18.44
N ALA A 72 -17.99 -2.92 17.33
CA ALA A 72 -19.45 -2.91 17.29
C ALA A 72 -20.12 -4.06 18.08
N ARG A 73 -19.38 -5.11 18.44
CA ARG A 73 -19.92 -6.29 19.11
C ARG A 73 -20.48 -5.99 20.49
N ASP A 74 -19.75 -5.18 21.25
CA ASP A 74 -20.08 -4.86 22.64
C ASP A 74 -20.95 -3.60 22.75
N VAL A 75 -21.35 -3.00 21.63
CA VAL A 75 -22.18 -1.79 21.57
C VAL A 75 -23.64 -2.18 21.44
N GLU A 76 -24.45 -1.86 22.43
CA GLU A 76 -25.91 -1.96 22.33
C GLU A 76 -26.48 -0.68 21.74
N ALA A 77 -27.21 -0.78 20.61
CA ALA A 77 -27.85 0.33 19.94
C ALA A 77 -29.09 -0.17 19.18
N ALA A 78 -30.13 0.63 19.16
CA ALA A 78 -31.40 0.28 18.50
C ALA A 78 -31.32 0.48 16.96
N ASN A 79 -30.44 1.35 16.52
CA ASN A 79 -30.26 1.74 15.11
C ASN A 79 -28.87 2.30 14.83
N GLY A 80 -28.60 2.60 13.56
CA GLY A 80 -27.31 3.08 13.12
C GLY A 80 -26.92 4.45 13.69
N ALA A 81 -27.86 5.36 13.92
CA ALA A 81 -27.56 6.68 14.48
C ALA A 81 -27.04 6.54 15.92
N GLU A 82 -27.73 5.79 16.76
CA GLU A 82 -27.28 5.50 18.12
C GLU A 82 -25.95 4.73 18.14
N ALA A 83 -25.77 3.79 17.19
CA ALA A 83 -24.53 3.06 17.03
C ALA A 83 -23.36 3.97 16.65
N ALA A 84 -23.57 4.95 15.76
CA ALA A 84 -22.56 5.91 15.34
C ALA A 84 -22.04 6.74 16.52
N ASP A 85 -22.94 7.20 17.39
CA ASP A 85 -22.56 7.97 18.59
C ASP A 85 -21.73 7.09 19.56
N ARG A 86 -22.16 5.86 19.80
CA ARG A 86 -21.48 4.94 20.72
C ARG A 86 -20.14 4.42 20.18
N LEU A 87 -20.01 4.30 18.86
CA LEU A 87 -18.77 3.87 18.19
C LEU A 87 -17.79 5.03 17.95
N ALA A 88 -18.17 6.29 18.18
CA ALA A 88 -17.29 7.44 17.93
C ALA A 88 -15.90 7.29 18.57
N PRO A 89 -15.74 6.83 19.84
CA PRO A 89 -14.41 6.63 20.44
C PRO A 89 -13.57 5.57 19.71
N ALA A 90 -14.18 4.49 19.20
CA ALA A 90 -13.48 3.45 18.44
C ALA A 90 -13.01 3.98 17.07
N PHE A 91 -13.83 4.76 16.39
CA PHE A 91 -13.43 5.44 15.15
C PHE A 91 -12.27 6.39 15.37
N GLU A 92 -12.29 7.17 16.46
CA GLU A 92 -11.20 8.08 16.82
C GLU A 92 -9.91 7.32 17.12
N GLN A 93 -9.98 6.24 17.91
CA GLN A 93 -8.83 5.40 18.25
C GLN A 93 -8.18 4.77 17.02
N LEU A 94 -8.99 4.22 16.10
CA LEU A 94 -8.51 3.64 14.85
C LEU A 94 -7.87 4.70 13.96
N ASN A 95 -8.50 5.87 13.82
CA ASN A 95 -7.97 6.97 13.02
C ASN A 95 -6.64 7.51 13.58
N ALA A 96 -6.53 7.61 14.90
CA ALA A 96 -5.31 8.06 15.59
C ALA A 96 -4.13 7.09 15.47
N ALA A 97 -4.36 5.83 15.03
CA ALA A 97 -3.28 4.88 14.80
C ALA A 97 -2.33 5.34 13.66
N ARG A 98 -2.86 5.96 12.60
CA ARG A 98 -2.10 6.55 11.48
C ARG A 98 -2.85 7.76 10.89
N PRO A 99 -2.78 8.94 11.53
CA PRO A 99 -3.63 10.10 11.19
C PRO A 99 -3.44 10.65 9.77
N THR A 100 -2.28 10.42 9.17
CA THR A 100 -1.92 10.92 7.82
C THR A 100 -2.32 9.97 6.68
N ALA A 101 -2.83 8.77 7.01
CA ALA A 101 -3.10 7.73 6.04
C ALA A 101 -4.47 7.91 5.38
N VAL A 102 -4.48 8.27 4.09
CA VAL A 102 -5.71 8.53 3.30
C VAL A 102 -6.65 7.33 3.29
N ASN A 103 -6.14 6.15 2.98
CA ASN A 103 -6.96 4.94 2.87
C ASN A 103 -7.60 4.53 4.20
N LEU A 104 -6.93 4.80 5.34
CA LEU A 104 -7.51 4.55 6.64
C LEU A 104 -8.69 5.48 6.92
N ALA A 105 -8.52 6.79 6.69
CA ALA A 105 -9.58 7.77 6.83
C ALA A 105 -10.75 7.48 5.88
N TRP A 106 -10.46 7.12 4.62
CA TRP A 106 -11.45 6.73 3.62
C TRP A 106 -12.27 5.51 4.07
N ALA A 107 -11.62 4.45 4.56
CA ALA A 107 -12.31 3.24 5.03
C ALA A 107 -13.21 3.55 6.24
N LEU A 108 -12.71 4.31 7.22
CA LEU A 108 -13.50 4.74 8.37
C LEU A 108 -14.69 5.61 7.96
N ALA A 109 -14.54 6.50 6.98
CA ALA A 109 -15.64 7.29 6.43
C ALA A 109 -16.70 6.39 5.74
N ARG A 110 -16.29 5.35 5.00
CA ARG A 110 -17.21 4.35 4.43
C ARG A 110 -17.98 3.61 5.52
N MET A 111 -17.29 3.17 6.58
CA MET A 111 -17.92 2.48 7.71
C MET A 111 -18.93 3.39 8.44
N ARG A 112 -18.63 4.69 8.59
CA ARG A 112 -19.60 5.66 9.15
C ARG A 112 -20.84 5.77 8.26
N ARG A 113 -20.67 5.95 6.95
CA ARG A 113 -21.80 6.00 5.99
C ARG A 113 -22.66 4.73 6.00
N ALA A 114 -22.05 3.56 6.28
CA ALA A 114 -22.83 2.32 6.41
C ALA A 114 -23.81 2.34 7.59
N LEU A 115 -23.62 3.22 8.57
CA LEU A 115 -24.56 3.43 9.69
C LEU A 115 -25.71 4.38 9.32
N ASP A 116 -25.57 5.21 8.28
CA ASP A 116 -26.59 6.18 7.87
C ASP A 116 -27.89 5.48 7.48
N GLY A 117 -28.99 5.82 8.16
CA GLY A 117 -30.29 5.22 7.95
C GLY A 117 -30.38 3.71 8.25
N ALA A 118 -29.37 3.13 8.93
CA ALA A 118 -29.43 1.72 9.30
C ALA A 118 -30.42 1.48 10.47
N GLY A 119 -31.27 0.48 10.29
CA GLY A 119 -32.20 0.00 11.31
C GLY A 119 -31.51 -0.97 12.30
N PRO A 120 -32.26 -1.93 12.89
CA PRO A 120 -31.73 -2.87 13.87
C PRO A 120 -30.57 -3.76 13.35
N ASP A 121 -30.45 -3.98 12.03
CA ASP A 121 -29.37 -4.77 11.41
C ASP A 121 -28.11 -3.93 11.10
N TRP A 122 -27.86 -2.87 11.88
CA TRP A 122 -26.71 -2.00 11.66
C TRP A 122 -25.36 -2.73 11.78
N ARG A 123 -25.25 -3.75 12.67
CA ARG A 123 -24.04 -4.57 12.76
C ARG A 123 -23.78 -5.39 11.50
N GLY A 124 -24.83 -6.04 10.96
CA GLY A 124 -24.73 -6.77 9.70
C GLY A 124 -24.37 -5.86 8.52
N ARG A 125 -24.82 -4.59 8.54
CA ARG A 125 -24.38 -3.61 7.52
C ARG A 125 -22.91 -3.27 7.63
N LEU A 126 -22.37 -3.08 8.84
CA LEU A 126 -20.93 -2.83 9.04
C LEU A 126 -20.10 -4.02 8.57
N GLU A 127 -20.48 -5.25 8.89
CA GLU A 127 -19.76 -6.45 8.48
C GLU A 127 -19.77 -6.61 6.95
N ARG A 128 -20.92 -6.42 6.31
CA ARG A 128 -21.02 -6.42 4.84
C ARG A 128 -20.17 -5.35 4.19
N GLU A 129 -20.11 -4.15 4.78
CA GLU A 129 -19.28 -3.06 4.27
C GLU A 129 -17.77 -3.37 4.40
N ALA A 130 -17.33 -3.96 5.52
CA ALA A 130 -15.95 -4.38 5.70
C ALA A 130 -15.54 -5.47 4.70
N HIS A 131 -16.43 -6.42 4.42
CA HIS A 131 -16.23 -7.40 3.34
C HIS A 131 -16.11 -6.70 1.97
N ALA A 132 -17.05 -5.78 1.65
CA ALA A 132 -17.04 -5.05 0.39
C ALA A 132 -15.73 -4.27 0.19
N ILE A 133 -15.22 -3.59 1.23
CA ILE A 133 -13.93 -2.89 1.17
C ILE A 133 -12.79 -3.84 0.81
N ALA A 134 -12.74 -5.03 1.42
CA ALA A 134 -11.68 -6.01 1.16
C ALA A 134 -11.80 -6.64 -0.24
N ASP A 135 -13.01 -7.00 -0.66
CA ASP A 135 -13.26 -7.65 -1.94
C ASP A 135 -13.04 -6.69 -3.12
N GLU A 136 -13.47 -5.44 -2.97
CA GLU A 136 -13.26 -4.38 -3.96
C GLU A 136 -11.76 -4.08 -4.14
N ASP A 137 -10.98 -4.00 -3.03
CA ASP A 137 -9.53 -3.80 -3.09
C ASP A 137 -8.85 -4.96 -3.83
N LEU A 138 -9.19 -6.21 -3.53
CA LEU A 138 -8.63 -7.36 -4.23
C LEU A 138 -8.97 -7.34 -5.73
N ALA A 139 -10.21 -7.04 -6.07
CA ALA A 139 -10.66 -6.93 -7.46
C ALA A 139 -9.96 -5.77 -8.19
N ALA A 140 -9.77 -4.63 -7.51
CA ALA A 140 -9.04 -3.47 -8.02
C ALA A 140 -7.58 -3.83 -8.32
N ASN A 141 -6.90 -4.51 -7.39
CA ASN A 141 -5.51 -4.92 -7.55
C ASN A 141 -5.31 -5.84 -8.75
N ARG A 142 -6.22 -6.80 -8.96
CA ARG A 142 -6.18 -7.68 -10.13
C ARG A 142 -6.38 -6.92 -11.44
N ARG A 143 -7.32 -5.95 -11.48
CA ARG A 143 -7.52 -5.09 -12.66
C ARG A 143 -6.31 -4.22 -12.94
N MET A 144 -5.76 -3.55 -11.92
CA MET A 144 -4.53 -2.75 -12.06
C MET A 144 -3.36 -3.60 -12.57
N GLY A 145 -3.18 -4.80 -12.02
CA GLY A 145 -2.16 -5.74 -12.47
C GLY A 145 -2.23 -6.01 -13.96
N ALA A 146 -3.43 -6.32 -14.45
CA ALA A 146 -3.68 -6.59 -15.87
C ALA A 146 -3.40 -5.36 -16.77
N MET A 147 -3.91 -4.17 -16.37
CA MET A 147 -3.74 -2.94 -17.14
C MET A 147 -2.30 -2.44 -17.14
N GLY A 148 -1.62 -2.49 -15.99
CA GLY A 148 -0.22 -2.08 -15.89
C GLY A 148 0.70 -3.02 -16.68
N ALA A 149 0.51 -4.34 -16.60
CA ALA A 149 1.26 -5.31 -17.37
C ALA A 149 1.05 -5.17 -18.89
N ALA A 150 -0.08 -4.65 -19.33
CA ALA A 150 -0.33 -4.39 -20.75
C ALA A 150 0.63 -3.36 -21.32
N LEU A 151 1.11 -2.40 -20.52
CA LEU A 151 2.06 -1.33 -20.92
C LEU A 151 3.51 -1.81 -21.01
N ILE A 152 3.82 -2.99 -20.46
CA ILE A 152 5.19 -3.51 -20.39
C ILE A 152 5.49 -4.27 -21.68
N GLU A 153 6.63 -4.00 -22.28
CA GLU A 153 7.13 -4.71 -23.46
C GLU A 153 7.74 -6.06 -23.06
N PRO A 154 7.63 -7.09 -23.92
CA PRO A 154 8.34 -8.36 -23.71
C PRO A 154 9.86 -8.16 -23.56
N GLY A 155 10.48 -8.93 -22.68
CA GLY A 155 11.92 -8.86 -22.40
C GLY A 155 12.31 -7.74 -21.42
N SER A 156 11.34 -7.11 -20.76
CA SER A 156 11.61 -6.00 -19.85
C SER A 156 12.20 -6.46 -18.52
N GLY A 157 13.20 -5.72 -18.01
CA GLY A 157 13.56 -5.70 -16.61
C GLY A 157 12.76 -4.63 -15.85
N VAL A 158 12.40 -4.90 -14.61
CA VAL A 158 11.66 -3.96 -13.78
C VAL A 158 12.33 -3.76 -12.43
N LEU A 159 12.21 -2.55 -11.87
CA LEU A 159 12.64 -2.20 -10.52
C LEU A 159 11.42 -1.78 -9.70
N THR A 160 11.30 -2.30 -8.49
CA THR A 160 10.30 -1.85 -7.52
C THR A 160 10.94 -1.35 -6.23
N HIS A 161 10.18 -0.60 -5.45
CA HIS A 161 10.61 0.03 -4.20
C HIS A 161 9.55 -0.15 -3.11
N CYS A 162 9.98 -0.23 -1.86
CA CYS A 162 9.12 -0.50 -0.71
C CYS A 162 8.43 -1.87 -0.82
N ASN A 163 7.24 -2.00 -0.25
CA ASN A 163 6.39 -3.15 -0.44
C ASN A 163 4.97 -2.70 -0.81
N THR A 164 4.54 -3.12 -1.97
CA THR A 164 3.25 -2.81 -2.59
C THR A 164 2.57 -4.08 -3.12
N GLY A 165 2.85 -5.19 -2.44
CA GLY A 165 2.28 -6.50 -2.71
C GLY A 165 1.05 -6.82 -1.88
N SER A 166 0.76 -8.11 -1.75
CA SER A 166 -0.35 -8.62 -0.96
C SER A 166 -0.30 -8.17 0.50
N LEU A 167 0.91 -8.06 1.07
CA LEU A 167 1.12 -7.61 2.45
C LEU A 167 0.63 -6.17 2.70
N ALA A 168 0.52 -5.35 1.66
CA ALA A 168 0.08 -3.97 1.73
C ALA A 168 -1.39 -3.75 1.35
N THR A 169 -2.14 -4.80 0.98
CA THR A 169 -3.47 -4.77 0.38
C THR A 169 -4.34 -5.92 0.90
N ALA A 170 -5.52 -6.14 0.31
CA ALA A 170 -6.31 -7.36 0.56
C ALA A 170 -5.66 -8.62 -0.04
N GLY A 171 -4.82 -8.46 -1.05
CA GLY A 171 -4.18 -9.53 -1.80
C GLY A 171 -3.71 -9.07 -3.17
N PHE A 172 -2.89 -9.87 -3.86
CA PHE A 172 -2.28 -9.62 -5.17
C PHE A 172 -1.34 -8.41 -5.24
N GLY A 173 -1.67 -7.31 -4.56
CA GLY A 173 -0.88 -6.10 -4.53
C GLY A 173 -1.12 -5.15 -5.71
N THR A 174 -0.65 -3.92 -5.57
CA THR A 174 -0.72 -2.88 -6.60
C THR A 174 0.47 -2.99 -7.57
N ALA A 175 1.61 -2.38 -7.27
CA ALA A 175 2.80 -2.46 -8.13
C ALA A 175 3.34 -3.90 -8.23
N LEU A 176 3.35 -4.68 -7.15
CA LEU A 176 3.67 -6.10 -7.24
C LEU A 176 2.63 -6.89 -8.03
N GLY A 177 1.36 -6.47 -8.00
CA GLY A 177 0.31 -7.02 -8.86
C GLY A 177 0.60 -6.84 -10.35
N VAL A 178 1.10 -5.65 -10.73
CA VAL A 178 1.55 -5.39 -12.12
C VAL A 178 2.73 -6.29 -12.48
N ILE A 179 3.70 -6.43 -11.56
CA ILE A 179 4.87 -7.29 -11.78
C ILE A 179 4.45 -8.76 -11.91
N ARG A 180 3.59 -9.27 -11.02
CA ARG A 180 3.02 -10.62 -11.07
C ARG A 180 2.32 -10.90 -12.41
N ALA A 181 1.48 -9.95 -12.84
CA ALA A 181 0.78 -10.05 -14.12
C ALA A 181 1.74 -10.02 -15.31
N GLY A 182 2.76 -9.17 -15.26
CA GLY A 182 3.79 -9.07 -16.29
C GLY A 182 4.66 -10.33 -16.40
N VAL A 183 5.04 -10.93 -15.26
CA VAL A 183 5.77 -12.22 -15.22
C VAL A 183 4.88 -13.36 -15.74
N ALA A 184 3.62 -13.42 -15.29
CA ALA A 184 2.67 -14.43 -15.76
C ALA A 184 2.43 -14.35 -17.29
N ALA A 185 2.48 -13.15 -17.86
CA ALA A 185 2.34 -12.91 -19.30
C ALA A 185 3.66 -13.10 -20.08
N GLY A 186 4.76 -13.50 -19.43
CA GLY A 186 6.07 -13.67 -20.08
C GLY A 186 6.68 -12.39 -20.63
N LYS A 187 6.33 -11.23 -20.05
CA LYS A 187 6.84 -9.91 -20.49
C LYS A 187 8.03 -9.42 -19.67
N ILE A 188 8.13 -9.87 -18.41
CA ILE A 188 9.17 -9.46 -17.48
C ILE A 188 10.18 -10.59 -17.33
N ASP A 189 11.43 -10.33 -17.71
CA ASP A 189 12.54 -11.28 -17.66
C ASP A 189 13.40 -11.10 -16.40
N ALA A 190 13.38 -9.92 -15.78
CA ALA A 190 14.16 -9.63 -14.58
C ALA A 190 13.41 -8.70 -13.62
N VAL A 191 13.40 -9.05 -12.35
CA VAL A 191 12.80 -8.25 -11.28
C VAL A 191 13.88 -7.82 -10.29
N PHE A 192 13.95 -6.54 -10.01
CA PHE A 192 14.83 -5.95 -9.01
C PHE A 192 14.00 -5.29 -7.92
N ALA A 193 14.43 -5.42 -6.67
CA ALA A 193 13.82 -4.78 -5.52
C ALA A 193 14.85 -3.98 -4.75
N GLY A 194 14.64 -2.68 -4.55
CA GLY A 194 15.42 -1.87 -3.61
C GLY A 194 15.18 -2.34 -2.18
N GLU A 195 16.23 -2.33 -1.33
CA GLU A 195 16.09 -2.74 0.08
C GLU A 195 15.15 -1.87 0.89
N THR A 196 15.02 -0.60 0.50
CA THR A 196 14.15 0.41 1.12
C THR A 196 14.53 0.74 2.57
N ARG A 197 15.66 1.47 2.75
CA ARG A 197 16.01 2.01 4.06
C ARG A 197 14.95 3.02 4.53
N PRO A 198 14.76 3.25 5.87
CA PRO A 198 15.43 2.53 6.97
C PRO A 198 14.78 1.21 7.38
N TRP A 199 13.47 0.98 7.15
CA TRP A 199 12.70 -0.15 7.69
C TRP A 199 12.82 -1.43 6.85
N LEU A 200 13.50 -1.37 5.70
CA LEU A 200 13.85 -2.49 4.83
C LEU A 200 12.63 -3.26 4.27
N GLN A 201 11.56 -2.54 3.92
CA GLN A 201 10.35 -3.16 3.35
C GLN A 201 10.64 -3.95 2.08
N GLY A 202 11.56 -3.47 1.25
CA GLY A 202 11.96 -4.20 0.04
C GLY A 202 12.69 -5.49 0.36
N ALA A 203 13.68 -5.42 1.24
CA ALA A 203 14.48 -6.58 1.64
C ALA A 203 13.65 -7.62 2.42
N ARG A 204 12.81 -7.15 3.37
CA ARG A 204 12.09 -8.01 4.31
C ARG A 204 10.78 -8.54 3.76
N LEU A 205 10.04 -7.71 3.03
CA LEU A 205 8.67 -8.00 2.64
C LEU A 205 8.55 -8.29 1.13
N THR A 206 9.06 -7.41 0.27
CA THR A 206 8.94 -7.58 -1.19
C THR A 206 9.73 -8.80 -1.67
N ALA A 207 10.96 -8.95 -1.23
CA ALA A 207 11.76 -10.13 -1.57
C ALA A 207 11.10 -11.43 -1.08
N TRP A 208 10.53 -11.42 0.13
CA TRP A 208 9.81 -12.56 0.66
C TRP A 208 8.55 -12.91 -0.17
N GLU A 209 7.73 -11.90 -0.52
CA GLU A 209 6.54 -12.14 -1.36
C GLU A 209 6.91 -12.73 -2.72
N LEU A 210 7.91 -12.18 -3.40
CA LEU A 210 8.36 -12.66 -4.70
C LEU A 210 8.87 -14.12 -4.61
N GLN A 211 9.59 -14.47 -3.55
CA GLN A 211 9.99 -15.85 -3.29
C GLN A 211 8.80 -16.79 -3.07
N GLN A 212 7.77 -16.35 -2.32
CA GLN A 212 6.55 -17.16 -2.12
C GLN A 212 5.82 -17.41 -3.44
N ASP A 213 5.89 -16.47 -4.39
CA ASP A 213 5.28 -16.60 -5.72
C ASP A 213 6.14 -17.42 -6.70
N GLY A 214 7.39 -17.76 -6.33
CA GLY A 214 8.37 -18.40 -7.21
C GLY A 214 8.82 -17.46 -8.35
N ILE A 215 8.89 -16.16 -8.07
CA ILE A 215 9.43 -15.15 -8.98
C ILE A 215 10.87 -14.86 -8.57
N ASP A 216 11.81 -15.11 -9.48
CA ASP A 216 13.21 -14.78 -9.27
C ASP A 216 13.38 -13.26 -9.23
N ALA A 217 13.95 -12.77 -8.14
CA ALA A 217 14.18 -11.34 -7.95
C ALA A 217 15.57 -11.09 -7.37
N THR A 218 16.16 -9.97 -7.75
CA THR A 218 17.45 -9.52 -7.25
C THR A 218 17.24 -8.33 -6.30
N LEU A 219 17.67 -8.51 -5.05
CA LEU A 219 17.71 -7.42 -4.07
C LEU A 219 18.90 -6.51 -4.36
N ILE A 220 18.70 -5.20 -4.32
CA ILE A 220 19.75 -4.19 -4.48
C ILE A 220 19.75 -3.20 -3.31
N ALA A 221 20.90 -2.62 -2.99
CA ALA A 221 20.95 -1.43 -2.17
C ALA A 221 20.23 -0.27 -2.89
N ASP A 222 19.53 0.59 -2.14
CA ASP A 222 18.75 1.69 -2.76
C ASP A 222 19.63 2.57 -3.64
N ALA A 223 20.86 2.85 -3.22
CA ALA A 223 21.83 3.64 -3.99
C ALA A 223 22.31 2.98 -5.30
N ALA A 224 22.09 1.68 -5.50
CA ALA A 224 22.49 0.97 -6.72
C ALA A 224 21.54 1.18 -7.89
N ALA A 225 20.34 1.74 -7.65
CA ALA A 225 19.30 1.88 -8.67
C ALA A 225 19.74 2.65 -9.91
N SER A 226 20.39 3.80 -9.74
CA SER A 226 20.89 4.61 -10.87
C SER A 226 21.94 3.86 -11.72
N HIS A 227 22.83 3.09 -11.06
CA HIS A 227 23.81 2.27 -11.77
C HIS A 227 23.13 1.13 -12.56
N LEU A 228 22.11 0.49 -11.96
CA LEU A 228 21.30 -0.54 -12.61
C LEU A 228 20.61 0.00 -13.87
N MET A 229 20.00 1.20 -13.79
CA MET A 229 19.36 1.89 -14.93
C MET A 229 20.37 2.25 -16.01
N ARG A 230 21.54 2.80 -15.62
CA ARG A 230 22.64 3.10 -16.55
C ARG A 230 23.14 1.86 -17.28
N ALA A 231 23.11 0.70 -16.63
CA ALA A 231 23.51 -0.57 -17.23
C ALA A 231 22.45 -1.15 -18.19
N GLY A 232 21.31 -0.49 -18.38
CA GLY A 232 20.23 -0.90 -19.28
C GLY A 232 19.46 -2.13 -18.82
N LYS A 233 19.57 -2.50 -17.54
CA LYS A 233 18.96 -3.73 -17.00
C LYS A 233 17.48 -3.59 -16.67
N VAL A 234 16.94 -2.38 -16.65
CA VAL A 234 15.53 -2.09 -16.35
C VAL A 234 14.95 -1.11 -17.37
N GLN A 235 13.72 -1.37 -17.77
CA GLN A 235 12.92 -0.53 -18.67
C GLN A 235 11.81 0.20 -17.93
N TRP A 236 11.40 -0.33 -16.74
CA TRP A 236 10.37 0.26 -15.91
C TRP A 236 10.78 0.30 -14.44
N VAL A 237 10.48 1.42 -13.79
CA VAL A 237 10.31 1.48 -12.34
C VAL A 237 8.81 1.42 -12.04
N ILE A 238 8.37 0.50 -11.18
CA ILE A 238 6.97 0.28 -10.87
C ILE A 238 6.81 0.36 -9.36
N VAL A 239 6.08 1.37 -8.88
CA VAL A 239 5.89 1.67 -7.44
C VAL A 239 4.41 1.84 -7.10
N GLY A 240 4.08 1.79 -5.82
CA GLY A 240 2.77 2.18 -5.31
C GLY A 240 2.67 3.67 -5.00
N ALA A 241 1.63 4.03 -4.25
CA ALA A 241 1.48 5.36 -3.66
C ALA A 241 0.84 5.28 -2.28
N ASP A 242 1.19 6.22 -1.40
CA ASP A 242 0.51 6.46 -0.14
C ASP A 242 -0.54 7.58 -0.26
N ARG A 243 -0.35 8.52 -1.21
CA ARG A 243 -1.32 9.56 -1.60
C ARG A 243 -1.02 10.07 -3.01
N ILE A 244 -2.06 10.38 -3.77
CA ILE A 244 -1.97 11.00 -5.10
C ILE A 244 -2.81 12.27 -5.07
N CYS A 245 -2.18 13.42 -5.38
CA CYS A 245 -2.83 14.73 -5.35
C CYS A 245 -3.66 15.02 -6.61
N ALA A 246 -4.49 16.06 -6.55
CA ALA A 246 -5.32 16.50 -7.66
C ALA A 246 -4.53 16.94 -8.92
N ASN A 247 -3.27 17.36 -8.77
CA ASN A 247 -2.39 17.65 -9.90
C ASN A 247 -1.63 16.43 -10.43
N GLY A 248 -1.73 15.26 -9.78
CA GLY A 248 -1.03 14.03 -10.13
C GLY A 248 0.32 13.82 -9.41
N ASP A 249 0.72 14.70 -8.49
CA ASP A 249 1.88 14.47 -7.63
C ASP A 249 1.64 13.26 -6.72
N VAL A 250 2.70 12.50 -6.47
CA VAL A 250 2.63 11.24 -5.75
C VAL A 250 3.49 11.26 -4.50
N ALA A 251 2.88 11.17 -3.33
CA ALA A 251 3.58 10.87 -2.10
C ALA A 251 3.71 9.35 -1.95
N ASN A 252 4.93 8.88 -1.72
CA ASN A 252 5.24 7.47 -1.50
C ASN A 252 6.47 7.33 -0.61
N LYS A 253 6.85 6.09 -0.30
CA LYS A 253 7.99 5.76 0.56
C LYS A 253 9.25 6.51 0.10
N ILE A 254 9.97 7.09 1.09
CA ILE A 254 11.24 7.81 0.87
C ILE A 254 12.15 7.04 -0.10
N GLY A 255 12.74 7.75 -1.06
CA GLY A 255 13.52 7.19 -2.16
C GLY A 255 12.75 7.05 -3.48
N THR A 256 11.43 7.19 -3.48
CA THR A 256 10.61 7.14 -4.69
C THR A 256 10.93 8.30 -5.64
N TYR A 257 11.06 9.52 -5.11
CA TYR A 257 11.44 10.70 -5.90
C TYR A 257 12.84 10.57 -6.50
N GLN A 258 13.80 10.07 -5.73
CA GLN A 258 15.14 9.77 -6.24
C GLN A 258 15.10 8.78 -7.40
N LEU A 259 14.29 7.72 -7.31
CA LEU A 259 14.12 6.74 -8.38
C LEU A 259 13.49 7.36 -9.63
N ALA A 260 12.50 8.22 -9.47
CA ALA A 260 11.84 8.90 -10.59
C ALA A 260 12.79 9.84 -11.34
N ILE A 261 13.64 10.61 -10.62
CA ILE A 261 14.70 11.43 -11.20
C ILE A 261 15.69 10.57 -11.98
N ALA A 262 16.17 9.48 -11.38
CA ALA A 262 17.11 8.57 -12.02
C ALA A 262 16.49 7.90 -13.25
N ALA A 263 15.24 7.46 -13.19
CA ALA A 263 14.50 6.88 -14.29
C ALA A 263 14.42 7.87 -15.47
N ARG A 264 14.00 9.11 -15.21
CA ARG A 264 13.92 10.18 -16.21
C ARG A 264 15.27 10.44 -16.86
N HIS A 265 16.36 10.51 -16.07
CA HIS A 265 17.73 10.75 -16.58
C HIS A 265 18.21 9.62 -17.49
N HIS A 266 17.86 8.39 -17.21
CA HIS A 266 18.30 7.22 -17.97
C HIS A 266 17.30 6.72 -19.02
N GLY A 267 16.18 7.43 -19.24
CA GLY A 267 15.16 7.03 -20.21
C GLY A 267 14.38 5.78 -19.80
N VAL A 268 14.37 5.44 -18.50
CA VAL A 268 13.54 4.37 -17.92
C VAL A 268 12.17 4.95 -17.61
N ARG A 269 11.10 4.21 -17.92
CA ARG A 269 9.74 4.65 -17.67
C ARG A 269 9.35 4.46 -16.20
N PHE A 270 8.50 5.35 -15.69
CA PHE A 270 8.07 5.35 -14.29
C PHE A 270 6.56 5.16 -14.18
N MET A 271 6.15 4.06 -13.55
CA MET A 271 4.75 3.71 -13.33
C MET A 271 4.39 3.77 -11.85
N VAL A 272 3.26 4.38 -11.55
CA VAL A 272 2.62 4.34 -10.23
C VAL A 272 1.35 3.53 -10.33
N ALA A 273 1.18 2.50 -9.48
CA ALA A 273 0.00 1.67 -9.41
C ALA A 273 -0.63 1.77 -8.01
N ALA A 274 -1.82 2.35 -7.92
CA ALA A 274 -2.54 2.54 -6.65
C ALA A 274 -4.05 2.60 -6.89
N PRO A 275 -4.89 2.12 -5.95
CA PRO A 275 -6.34 2.18 -6.10
C PRO A 275 -6.84 3.62 -6.04
N SER A 276 -8.02 3.87 -6.63
CA SER A 276 -8.66 5.19 -6.62
C SER A 276 -8.89 5.74 -5.20
N SER A 277 -9.02 4.87 -4.20
CA SER A 277 -9.10 5.24 -2.79
C SER A 277 -7.83 5.90 -2.21
N THR A 278 -6.72 5.86 -2.96
CA THR A 278 -5.45 6.55 -2.63
C THR A 278 -5.39 7.96 -3.25
N VAL A 279 -6.31 8.27 -4.19
CA VAL A 279 -6.40 9.58 -4.82
C VAL A 279 -7.14 10.55 -3.90
N ASP A 280 -6.48 11.66 -3.62
CA ASP A 280 -6.98 12.75 -2.76
C ASP A 280 -7.16 14.02 -3.63
N MET A 281 -8.35 14.19 -4.17
CA MET A 281 -8.70 15.34 -5.02
C MET A 281 -8.85 16.65 -4.22
N ASP A 282 -8.92 16.57 -2.88
CA ASP A 282 -9.00 17.74 -1.99
C ASP A 282 -7.60 18.32 -1.71
N THR A 283 -6.51 17.57 -1.95
CA THR A 283 -5.14 18.07 -1.88
C THR A 283 -4.67 18.52 -3.27
N PRO A 284 -4.52 19.84 -3.53
CA PRO A 284 -4.23 20.38 -4.86
C PRO A 284 -2.87 19.94 -5.43
N SER A 285 -1.82 19.88 -4.60
CA SER A 285 -0.46 19.52 -5.00
C SER A 285 0.32 18.88 -3.87
N GLY A 286 1.41 18.23 -4.22
CA GLY A 286 2.32 17.56 -3.26
C GLY A 286 2.98 18.50 -2.26
N ASP A 287 3.12 19.79 -2.57
CA ASP A 287 3.68 20.80 -1.65
C ASP A 287 2.85 20.98 -0.38
N LEU A 288 1.57 20.60 -0.42
CA LEU A 288 0.66 20.69 0.73
C LEU A 288 0.65 19.43 1.59
N ILE A 289 1.38 18.38 1.20
CA ILE A 289 1.46 17.15 1.98
C ILE A 289 2.42 17.34 3.14
N HIS A 290 1.92 17.15 4.35
CA HIS A 290 2.80 17.06 5.52
C HIS A 290 3.55 15.71 5.52
N ILE A 291 4.87 15.77 5.39
CA ILE A 291 5.73 14.57 5.41
C ILE A 291 5.97 14.15 6.86
N GLU A 292 5.60 12.92 7.17
CA GLU A 292 5.83 12.29 8.47
C GLU A 292 7.33 12.10 8.71
N GLU A 293 7.81 12.55 9.85
CA GLU A 293 9.14 12.22 10.36
C GLU A 293 9.01 11.20 11.49
N ARG A 294 9.82 10.14 11.44
CA ARG A 294 9.83 9.10 12.46
C ARG A 294 11.08 9.11 13.29
N ASP A 295 11.11 8.26 14.32
CA ASP A 295 12.22 8.15 15.26
C ASP A 295 13.56 8.01 14.50
N PRO A 296 14.51 8.94 14.70
CA PRO A 296 15.86 8.84 14.15
C PRO A 296 16.57 7.52 14.47
N ALA A 297 16.18 6.82 15.54
CA ALA A 297 16.74 5.52 15.90
C ALA A 297 16.64 4.49 14.77
N GLU A 298 15.65 4.59 13.89
CA GLU A 298 15.52 3.71 12.72
C GLU A 298 16.72 3.82 11.75
N LEU A 299 17.40 4.97 11.70
CA LEU A 299 18.57 5.19 10.86
C LEU A 299 19.88 4.74 11.52
N PHE A 300 19.94 4.66 12.85
CA PHE A 300 21.17 4.39 13.58
C PHE A 300 21.64 2.94 13.50
N GLY A 301 20.82 2.03 12.96
CA GLY A 301 21.18 0.63 12.89
C GLY A 301 20.39 -0.16 11.87
N VAL A 302 20.59 -1.48 11.92
CA VAL A 302 19.82 -2.47 11.20
C VAL A 302 19.41 -3.56 12.19
N GLY A 303 18.11 -3.74 12.39
CA GLY A 303 17.60 -4.59 13.45
C GLY A 303 18.08 -4.10 14.83
N ALA A 304 18.66 -5.00 15.63
CA ALA A 304 19.19 -4.67 16.95
C ALA A 304 20.65 -4.16 16.91
N VAL A 305 21.28 -4.10 15.74
CA VAL A 305 22.70 -3.74 15.60
C VAL A 305 22.84 -2.27 15.24
N ARG A 306 23.41 -1.48 16.13
CA ARG A 306 23.77 -0.09 15.84
C ARG A 306 24.99 -0.05 14.91
N THR A 307 24.88 0.72 13.82
CA THR A 307 25.95 0.92 12.83
C THR A 307 26.40 2.38 12.73
N ALA A 308 25.58 3.31 13.21
CA ALA A 308 25.92 4.74 13.21
C ALA A 308 26.83 5.10 14.37
N ALA A 309 27.69 6.11 14.17
CA ALA A 309 28.52 6.66 15.23
C ALA A 309 27.68 7.11 16.43
N PRO A 310 28.21 7.03 17.67
CA PRO A 310 27.57 7.65 18.84
C PRO A 310 27.33 9.14 18.59
N ASP A 311 26.25 9.66 19.13
CA ASP A 311 25.90 11.09 19.15
C ASP A 311 25.69 11.78 17.79
N ILE A 312 25.65 11.02 16.66
CA ILE A 312 25.28 11.58 15.36
C ILE A 312 23.79 11.89 15.33
N GLY A 313 23.41 13.08 14.85
CA GLY A 313 22.02 13.42 14.55
C GLY A 313 21.52 12.70 13.30
N ALA A 314 20.20 12.50 13.19
CA ALA A 314 19.59 11.95 11.99
C ALA A 314 18.31 12.71 11.64
N TRP A 315 18.02 12.77 10.34
CA TRP A 315 16.78 13.28 9.76
C TRP A 315 16.10 12.10 9.05
N ASN A 316 14.89 11.74 9.50
CA ASN A 316 14.20 10.54 9.07
C ASN A 316 12.79 10.82 8.51
N PRO A 317 12.68 11.53 7.36
CA PRO A 317 11.42 11.58 6.62
C PRO A 317 11.12 10.20 6.07
N VAL A 318 9.86 9.75 6.17
CA VAL A 318 9.50 8.39 5.74
C VAL A 318 8.82 8.34 4.39
N PHE A 319 8.45 9.49 3.84
CA PHE A 319 7.90 9.67 2.50
C PHE A 319 8.66 10.76 1.76
N ASP A 320 8.54 10.76 0.44
CA ASP A 320 8.87 11.89 -0.43
C ASP A 320 7.76 12.11 -1.44
N VAL A 321 7.79 13.25 -2.12
CA VAL A 321 6.83 13.61 -3.15
C VAL A 321 7.50 13.58 -4.50
N THR A 322 6.97 12.77 -5.40
CA THR A 322 7.36 12.71 -6.80
C THR A 322 6.47 13.65 -7.61
N PRO A 323 7.01 14.71 -8.25
CA PRO A 323 6.25 15.54 -9.16
C PRO A 323 5.65 14.73 -10.32
N HIS A 324 4.42 15.06 -10.69
CA HIS A 324 3.67 14.33 -11.71
C HIS A 324 4.37 14.26 -13.08
N GLU A 325 5.20 15.26 -13.42
CA GLU A 325 5.97 15.29 -14.67
C GLU A 325 6.98 14.14 -14.80
N LEU A 326 7.35 13.53 -13.68
CA LEU A 326 8.23 12.35 -13.64
C LEU A 326 7.46 11.03 -13.76
N VAL A 327 6.14 11.05 -13.72
CA VAL A 327 5.28 9.87 -13.83
C VAL A 327 4.86 9.66 -15.28
N ASP A 328 5.24 8.53 -15.88
CA ASP A 328 4.84 8.20 -17.25
C ASP A 328 3.46 7.55 -17.31
N ALA A 329 3.11 6.76 -16.31
CA ALA A 329 1.80 6.11 -16.22
C ALA A 329 1.32 6.01 -14.76
N LEU A 330 0.10 6.46 -14.50
CA LEU A 330 -0.66 6.20 -13.28
C LEU A 330 -1.72 5.15 -13.60
N VAL A 331 -1.66 4.00 -12.93
CA VAL A 331 -2.57 2.87 -13.12
C VAL A 331 -3.47 2.74 -11.91
N THR A 332 -4.76 2.86 -12.12
CA THR A 332 -5.79 2.59 -11.11
C THR A 332 -6.74 1.52 -11.62
N GLU A 333 -7.65 1.02 -10.80
CA GLU A 333 -8.70 0.09 -11.23
C GLU A 333 -9.70 0.73 -12.20
N LEU A 334 -9.74 2.06 -12.29
CA LEU A 334 -10.61 2.80 -13.20
C LEU A 334 -9.99 2.96 -14.60
N GLY A 335 -8.65 2.84 -14.71
CA GLY A 335 -7.94 2.97 -15.98
C GLY A 335 -6.50 3.40 -15.82
N VAL A 336 -5.86 3.63 -16.96
CA VAL A 336 -4.49 4.15 -17.07
C VAL A 336 -4.53 5.63 -17.46
N ILE A 337 -3.82 6.46 -16.70
CA ILE A 337 -3.62 7.88 -16.99
C ILE A 337 -2.15 8.05 -17.37
N GLU A 338 -1.89 8.22 -18.67
CA GLU A 338 -0.54 8.52 -19.16
C GLU A 338 -0.18 9.98 -18.87
N ARG A 339 1.03 10.20 -18.32
CA ARG A 339 1.54 11.53 -17.95
C ARG A 339 0.51 12.34 -17.17
N PRO A 340 0.16 11.88 -15.95
CA PRO A 340 -0.88 12.52 -15.15
C PRO A 340 -0.59 14.02 -15.00
N ASP A 341 -1.65 14.82 -15.07
CA ASP A 341 -1.67 16.24 -14.78
C ASP A 341 -3.03 16.64 -14.20
N GLY A 342 -3.17 17.83 -13.69
CA GLY A 342 -4.39 18.27 -13.05
C GLY A 342 -5.65 18.20 -13.96
N ALA A 343 -5.51 18.30 -15.27
CA ALA A 343 -6.64 18.17 -16.20
C ALA A 343 -7.06 16.71 -16.37
N ARG A 344 -6.08 15.81 -16.55
CA ARG A 344 -6.32 14.36 -16.67
C ARG A 344 -6.84 13.75 -15.38
N MET A 345 -6.31 14.22 -14.24
CA MET A 345 -6.79 13.78 -12.92
C MET A 345 -8.26 14.17 -12.70
N ARG A 346 -8.63 15.42 -13.00
CA ARG A 346 -10.04 15.85 -12.91
C ARG A 346 -10.95 15.10 -13.89
N ALA A 347 -10.48 14.76 -15.07
CA ALA A 347 -11.27 13.98 -16.03
C ALA A 347 -11.53 12.53 -15.57
N ALA A 348 -10.60 11.99 -14.76
CA ALA A 348 -10.72 10.61 -14.28
C ALA A 348 -11.44 10.49 -12.93
N PHE A 349 -11.35 11.52 -12.05
CA PHE A 349 -11.79 11.44 -10.65
C PHE A 349 -12.69 12.60 -10.22
N GLY A 350 -12.90 13.62 -11.07
CA GLY A 350 -13.71 14.81 -10.79
C GLY A 350 -15.20 14.67 -11.04
#